data_3e0b184c5a4a18302d62c9a25e846cff
#
_entry.id   3e0b184c5a4a18302d62c9a25e846cff
#
_cell.length_a   1.000
_cell.length_b   1.000
_cell.length_c   1.000
_cell.angle_alpha   90.00
_cell.angle_beta   90.00
_cell.angle_gamma   90.00
#
_symmetry.space_group_name_H-M   'P 1'
#
loop_
_entity.id
_entity.type
_entity.pdbx_description
1 polymer ?
#
loop_
_entity_poly.entity_id
_entity_poly.type
_entity_poly.pdbx_seq_one_letter_code
_entity_poly.pdbx_strand_id
1 'polypeptide(L)'
;MAEAANQWCVYLIRCADDTFYCGISNRPALRWAAHCAGQAARYTRSRGVKEMRLLSVGLSRSAAGREEWRIKQLNRQQKQLLWAAVVETDRIWRQEA
;
A
#
# COMPACT_ATOMS: atom_id res chain seq x y z
N MET A 1 -10.07 -11.47 18.87
CA MET A 1 -8.77 -12.12 18.63
C MET A 1 -7.71 -11.07 18.51
N ALA A 2 -6.69 -11.17 19.33
CA ALA A 2 -5.65 -10.15 19.41
C ALA A 2 -4.89 -10.01 18.09
N GLU A 3 -4.65 -11.12 17.40
CA GLU A 3 -3.91 -11.12 16.14
C GLU A 3 -4.64 -10.34 15.05
N ALA A 4 -5.95 -10.39 15.04
CA ALA A 4 -6.73 -9.71 14.01
C ALA A 4 -6.57 -8.19 14.08
N ALA A 5 -6.35 -7.65 15.29
CA ALA A 5 -6.22 -6.22 15.49
C ALA A 5 -4.90 -5.66 14.92
N ASN A 6 -3.89 -6.53 14.70
CA ASN A 6 -2.56 -6.13 14.25
C ASN A 6 -2.21 -6.69 12.88
N GLN A 7 -3.22 -6.86 12.03
CA GLN A 7 -3.01 -7.38 10.68
C GLN A 7 -3.05 -6.32 9.60
N TRP A 8 -3.08 -5.07 9.97
CA TRP A 8 -3.14 -3.99 8.98
C TRP A 8 -1.77 -3.63 8.46
N CYS A 9 -1.75 -3.24 7.22
CA CYS A 9 -0.54 -2.75 6.55
C CYS A 9 -0.80 -1.42 5.90
N VAL A 10 0.29 -0.69 5.65
CA VAL A 10 0.28 0.52 4.84
C VAL A 10 1.01 0.17 3.55
N TYR A 11 0.39 0.46 2.41
CA TYR A 11 0.98 0.14 1.12
C TYR A 11 1.13 1.37 0.26
N LEU A 12 2.01 1.26 -0.71
CA LEU A 12 2.24 2.29 -1.71
C LEU A 12 2.13 1.63 -3.08
N ILE A 13 1.33 2.23 -3.97
CA ILE A 13 1.19 1.77 -5.34
C ILE A 13 1.87 2.77 -6.26
N ARG A 14 2.73 2.25 -7.13
CA ARG A 14 3.28 3.03 -8.23
C ARG A 14 2.32 2.89 -9.41
N CYS A 15 1.80 4.03 -9.86
CA CYS A 15 0.85 4.06 -10.97
C CYS A 15 1.56 4.09 -12.31
N ALA A 16 0.80 3.90 -13.39
CA ALA A 16 1.36 3.85 -14.74
C ALA A 16 2.07 5.13 -15.14
N ASP A 17 1.64 6.26 -14.58
CA ASP A 17 2.26 7.57 -14.83
C ASP A 17 3.37 7.90 -13.82
N ASP A 18 3.82 6.89 -13.05
CA ASP A 18 4.88 7.02 -12.04
C ASP A 18 4.52 7.90 -10.85
N THR A 19 3.24 8.16 -10.64
CA THR A 19 2.78 8.76 -9.39
C THR A 19 2.54 7.66 -8.35
N PHE A 20 2.36 8.06 -7.09
CA PHE A 20 2.19 7.11 -5.98
C PHE A 20 0.86 7.31 -5.30
N TYR A 21 0.23 6.20 -4.96
CA TYR A 21 -1.00 6.16 -4.18
C TYR A 21 -0.74 5.38 -2.89
N CYS A 22 -1.13 5.94 -1.74
CA CYS A 22 -0.95 5.32 -0.44
C CYS A 22 -2.29 4.86 0.11
N GLY A 23 -2.33 3.66 0.68
CA GLY A 23 -3.55 3.13 1.30
C GLY A 23 -3.24 2.19 2.43
N ILE A 24 -4.29 1.69 3.09
CA ILE A 24 -4.16 0.70 4.15
C ILE A 24 -5.08 -0.47 3.85
N SER A 25 -4.72 -1.65 4.37
CA SER A 25 -5.53 -2.85 4.21
C SER A 25 -5.09 -3.90 5.23
N ASN A 26 -6.01 -4.78 5.59
CA ASN A 26 -5.68 -6.00 6.34
C ASN A 26 -5.65 -7.22 5.43
N ARG A 27 -5.81 -7.02 4.11
CA ARG A 27 -5.74 -8.08 3.11
C ARG A 27 -5.07 -7.53 1.85
N PRO A 28 -3.74 -7.39 1.88
CA PRO A 28 -3.04 -6.71 0.79
C PRO A 28 -3.18 -7.40 -0.58
N ALA A 29 -3.19 -8.72 -0.63
CA ALA A 29 -3.33 -9.41 -1.92
C ALA A 29 -4.68 -9.13 -2.57
N LEU A 30 -5.77 -9.16 -1.79
CA LEU A 30 -7.10 -8.84 -2.29
C LEU A 30 -7.21 -7.38 -2.70
N ARG A 31 -6.59 -6.50 -1.93
CA ARG A 31 -6.63 -5.06 -2.25
C ARG A 31 -5.87 -4.78 -3.54
N TRP A 32 -4.74 -5.44 -3.74
CA TRP A 32 -3.99 -5.31 -4.99
C TRP A 32 -4.82 -5.77 -6.19
N ALA A 33 -5.49 -6.93 -6.06
CA ALA A 33 -6.36 -7.42 -7.12
C ALA A 33 -7.47 -6.42 -7.44
N ALA A 34 -8.05 -5.78 -6.42
CA ALA A 34 -9.09 -4.77 -6.62
C ALA A 34 -8.55 -3.54 -7.34
N HIS A 35 -7.33 -3.09 -7.00
CA HIS A 35 -6.72 -1.96 -7.70
C HIS A 35 -6.45 -2.30 -9.16
N CYS A 36 -5.95 -3.51 -9.43
CA CYS A 36 -5.70 -3.96 -10.81
C CYS A 36 -6.98 -4.01 -11.63
N ALA A 37 -8.08 -4.38 -10.99
CA ALA A 37 -9.39 -4.45 -11.65
C ALA A 37 -10.10 -3.09 -11.76
N GLY A 38 -9.50 -2.04 -11.22
CA GLY A 38 -10.10 -0.71 -11.23
C GLY A 38 -11.27 -0.54 -10.28
N GLN A 39 -11.30 -1.33 -9.20
CA GLN A 39 -12.42 -1.39 -8.28
C GLN A 39 -12.10 -0.89 -6.88
N ALA A 40 -10.89 -0.40 -6.64
CA ALA A 40 -10.48 -0.01 -5.29
C ALA A 40 -10.51 1.49 -5.05
N ALA A 41 -9.94 2.28 -5.95
CA ALA A 41 -9.87 3.73 -5.78
C ALA A 41 -9.95 4.42 -7.13
N ARG A 42 -10.57 5.61 -7.12
CA ARG A 42 -10.67 6.40 -8.34
C ARG A 42 -9.28 6.77 -8.88
N TYR A 43 -8.39 7.15 -7.98
CA TYR A 43 -7.04 7.57 -8.35
C TYR A 43 -6.30 6.49 -9.16
N THR A 44 -6.28 5.26 -8.65
CA THR A 44 -5.58 4.16 -9.32
C THR A 44 -6.33 3.67 -10.54
N ARG A 45 -7.66 3.75 -10.53
CA ARG A 45 -8.47 3.35 -11.67
C ARG A 45 -8.18 4.24 -12.89
N SER A 46 -8.10 5.55 -12.66
CA SER A 46 -7.92 6.49 -13.79
C SER A 46 -6.50 6.46 -14.33
N ARG A 47 -5.49 6.12 -13.50
CA ARG A 47 -4.09 6.16 -13.91
C ARG A 47 -3.52 4.82 -14.32
N GLY A 48 -4.16 3.72 -13.88
CA GLY A 48 -3.58 2.40 -14.02
C GLY A 48 -2.51 2.16 -12.97
N VAL A 49 -2.19 0.89 -12.72
CA VAL A 49 -1.24 0.53 -11.68
C VAL A 49 -0.12 -0.32 -12.26
N LYS A 50 1.10 -0.16 -11.71
CA LYS A 50 2.26 -0.95 -12.09
C LYS A 50 2.62 -1.98 -11.01
N GLU A 51 2.72 -1.53 -9.76
CA GLU A 51 3.25 -2.37 -8.69
C GLU A 51 2.79 -1.84 -7.35
N MET A 52 2.68 -2.73 -6.35
CA MET A 52 2.37 -2.35 -4.98
C MET A 52 3.44 -2.90 -4.05
N ARG A 53 3.84 -2.11 -3.07
CA ARG A 53 4.79 -2.50 -2.03
C ARG A 53 4.23 -2.15 -0.67
N LEU A 54 4.49 -3.02 0.31
CA LEU A 54 4.07 -2.77 1.69
C LEU A 54 5.15 -1.97 2.41
N LEU A 55 4.76 -0.83 2.96
CA LEU A 55 5.68 0.03 3.71
C LEU A 55 5.77 -0.39 5.16
N SER A 56 4.66 -0.82 5.74
CA SER A 56 4.59 -1.26 7.14
C SER A 56 3.58 -2.37 7.27
N VAL A 57 3.84 -3.33 8.14
CA VAL A 57 2.96 -4.47 8.38
C VAL A 57 2.79 -4.67 9.88
N GLY A 58 1.80 -5.50 10.26
CA GLY A 58 1.60 -5.84 11.66
C GLY A 58 1.08 -4.71 12.51
N LEU A 59 0.29 -3.81 11.94
CA LEU A 59 -0.23 -2.64 12.63
C LEU A 59 -1.69 -2.84 13.01
N SER A 60 -2.13 -2.11 14.04
CA SER A 60 -3.56 -1.93 14.29
C SER A 60 -4.12 -1.05 13.18
N ARG A 61 -5.43 -1.09 12.99
CA ARG A 61 -6.06 -0.24 11.98
C ARG A 61 -5.79 1.24 12.24
N SER A 62 -5.86 1.64 13.50
CA SER A 62 -5.67 3.04 13.86
C SER A 62 -4.22 3.47 13.63
N ALA A 63 -3.24 2.62 13.95
CA ALA A 63 -1.84 2.91 13.67
C ALA A 63 -1.58 3.00 12.16
N ALA A 64 -2.19 2.11 11.38
CA ALA A 64 -2.05 2.14 9.93
C ALA A 64 -2.65 3.43 9.36
N GLY A 65 -3.79 3.86 9.87
CA GLY A 65 -4.42 5.11 9.44
C GLY A 65 -3.56 6.34 9.71
N ARG A 66 -2.91 6.39 10.88
CA ARG A 66 -2.01 7.50 11.20
C ARG A 66 -0.80 7.50 10.27
N GLU A 67 -0.25 6.33 9.98
CA GLU A 67 0.90 6.20 9.08
C GLU A 67 0.51 6.59 7.65
N GLU A 68 -0.66 6.18 7.20
CA GLU A 68 -1.18 6.55 5.89
C GLU A 68 -1.28 8.07 5.76
N TRP A 69 -1.85 8.72 6.79
CA TRP A 69 -2.00 10.16 6.79
C TRP A 69 -0.63 10.85 6.68
N ARG A 70 0.35 10.37 7.46
CA ARG A 70 1.71 10.93 7.44
C ARG A 70 2.34 10.81 6.06
N ILE A 71 2.21 9.64 5.44
CA ILE A 71 2.82 9.37 4.13
C ILE A 71 2.17 10.21 3.04
N LYS A 72 0.86 10.42 3.13
CA LYS A 72 0.16 11.25 2.14
C LYS A 72 0.63 12.69 2.14
N GLN A 73 1.27 13.16 3.22
CA GLN A 73 1.82 14.51 3.28
C GLN A 73 3.17 14.63 2.59
N LEU A 74 3.82 13.52 2.28
CA LEU A 74 5.14 13.52 1.65
C LEU A 74 5.04 13.91 0.18
N ASN A 75 6.10 14.53 -0.34
CA ASN A 75 6.18 14.83 -1.76
C ASN A 75 6.60 13.57 -2.54
N ARG A 76 6.62 13.70 -3.87
CA ARG A 76 6.91 12.56 -4.74
C ARG A 76 8.30 11.97 -4.48
N GLN A 77 9.29 12.82 -4.31
CA GLN A 77 10.66 12.37 -4.09
C GLN A 77 10.79 11.58 -2.79
N GLN A 78 10.13 12.05 -1.73
CA GLN A 78 10.13 11.36 -0.45
C GLN A 78 9.43 9.99 -0.55
N LYS A 79 8.32 9.93 -1.29
CA LYS A 79 7.63 8.66 -1.52
C LYS A 79 8.49 7.70 -2.33
N GLN A 80 9.26 8.21 -3.28
CA GLN A 80 10.18 7.39 -4.06
C GLN A 80 11.24 6.74 -3.17
N LEU A 81 11.74 7.46 -2.17
CA LEU A 81 12.72 6.91 -1.24
C LEU A 81 12.10 5.80 -0.39
N LEU A 82 10.88 5.98 0.08
CA LEU A 82 10.17 4.93 0.81
C LEU A 82 9.97 3.70 -0.06
N TRP A 83 9.59 3.91 -1.30
CA TRP A 83 9.37 2.85 -2.27
C TRP A 83 10.63 2.00 -2.44
N ALA A 84 11.77 2.65 -2.61
CA ALA A 84 13.02 1.95 -2.86
C ALA A 84 13.49 1.13 -1.65
N ALA A 85 13.07 1.49 -0.45
CA ALA A 85 13.57 0.88 0.78
C ALA A 85 12.87 -0.43 1.16
N VAL A 86 11.75 -0.82 0.51
CA VAL A 86 10.90 -1.90 1.02
C VAL A 86 10.77 -3.11 0.10
N VAL A 87 11.80 -3.40 -0.68
CA VAL A 87 11.75 -4.48 -1.66
C VAL A 87 11.50 -5.84 -1.03
N GLU A 88 12.13 -6.12 0.12
CA GLU A 88 11.99 -7.42 0.77
C GLU A 88 10.58 -7.64 1.31
N THR A 89 9.97 -6.62 1.90
CA THR A 89 8.62 -6.70 2.42
C THR A 89 7.61 -6.99 1.32
N ASP A 90 7.86 -6.45 0.13
CA ASP A 90 6.98 -6.66 -1.02
C ASP A 90 6.84 -8.14 -1.39
N ARG A 91 7.91 -8.91 -1.28
CA ARG A 91 7.89 -10.32 -1.67
C ARG A 91 7.00 -11.17 -0.77
N ILE A 92 6.89 -10.82 0.50
CA ILE A 92 6.16 -11.62 1.47
C ILE A 92 4.67 -11.69 1.15
N TRP A 93 4.06 -10.56 0.90
CA TRP A 93 2.61 -10.54 0.65
C TRP A 93 2.26 -11.17 -0.69
N ARG A 94 3.16 -11.10 -1.67
CA ARG A 94 2.92 -11.68 -2.98
C ARG A 94 2.85 -13.21 -2.92
N GLN A 95 3.59 -13.81 -2.01
CA GLN A 95 3.59 -15.25 -1.85
C GLN A 95 2.30 -15.77 -1.25
N GLU A 96 1.55 -14.92 -0.57
CA GLU A 96 0.27 -15.27 0.03
C GLU A 96 -0.87 -15.22 -0.99
N ALA A 97 -0.64 -14.60 -2.09
CA ALA A 97 -1.66 -14.49 -3.12
C ALA A 97 -1.75 -15.77 -3.93
#